data_9663ebe40679dccd1c21f65c7f38cf5c
#
_entry.id   9663ebe40679dccd1c21f65c7f38cf5c
#
_cell.length_a   1.000
_cell.length_b   1.000
_cell.length_c   1.000
_cell.angle_alpha   90.00
_cell.angle_beta   90.00
_cell.angle_gamma   90.00
#
_symmetry.space_group_name_H-M   'P 1'
#
loop_
_entity.id
_entity.type
_entity.pdbx_description
1 polymer ?
#
loop_
_entity_poly.entity_id
_entity_poly.type
_entity_poly.pdbx_seq_one_letter_code
_entity_poly.pdbx_strand_id
1 'polypeptide(L)'
;MAQKIAKNETFGGWKLKKFLGGGGNGAVWLVVNSKGEEAAIKLLRKIERKTYTRFINEVNIIKANSDIEGILPILDSYLPDKVADEIPWYVMPIAQPIEQFLDEKDFEDVVLAIIDVAKTLFELHNRNISHRDIKPENLLVRDGKTYLADFGLVDYPDKINITSSGDVVGAKWTMAPEMRREGSKADGKPADVYSLAKTFWILITKNKKGFDGQYDPTGVNSLNNLSLKEKDRKDYLYIDYKYRPTLFIKPIDDLLRNCTYDLPKHRPMMQHFLETVSWWESTHKDLEIRNPIEWQDLQKKLFPTTMPQRVIWENLYDIVKILNMIGSISALNHMYYPSGGGMDLRGAKLGLEPETIELLIDDGYVELIKPKRLIFESFDSDAQWNYFRVETDELEPTGIRNVFRDREELIEVEPLNYISRYDWDSDSYEGERPSTARLVNRYVRGDFVLFAKRSIYNHSSSTYDGRHNQLNADEFREYISQKVEIAEALLRDKGLAKLAEEKGITMNDVLNNYFEKNFYEDHLARFRRQEQKMD
;
A
#
# COMPACT_ATOMS: atom_id res chain seq x y z
N MET A 1 19.92 -16.46 -40.91
CA MET A 1 19.49 -15.07 -41.22
C MET A 1 18.09 -14.87 -40.66
N ALA A 2 17.73 -13.69 -40.14
CA ALA A 2 16.37 -13.43 -39.72
C ALA A 2 15.47 -13.26 -40.97
N GLN A 3 14.43 -14.04 -41.08
CA GLN A 3 13.47 -13.91 -42.18
C GLN A 3 12.69 -12.58 -42.04
N LYS A 4 12.51 -11.88 -43.16
CA LYS A 4 11.81 -10.59 -43.19
C LYS A 4 10.30 -10.86 -43.24
N ILE A 5 9.60 -10.60 -42.14
CA ILE A 5 8.14 -10.75 -42.03
C ILE A 5 7.47 -9.43 -42.42
N ALA A 6 6.53 -9.46 -43.34
CA ALA A 6 5.86 -8.27 -43.86
C ALA A 6 4.35 -8.25 -43.55
N LYS A 7 3.78 -7.06 -43.48
CA LYS A 7 2.31 -6.86 -43.39
C LYS A 7 1.60 -7.54 -44.58
N ASN A 8 0.46 -8.13 -44.32
CA ASN A 8 -0.39 -8.88 -45.27
C ASN A 8 0.08 -10.30 -45.62
N GLU A 9 1.22 -10.78 -45.10
CA GLU A 9 1.53 -12.21 -45.20
C GLU A 9 0.54 -13.06 -44.40
N THR A 10 0.41 -14.34 -44.81
CA THR A 10 -0.56 -15.27 -44.20
C THR A 10 0.15 -16.50 -43.64
N PHE A 11 -0.19 -16.88 -42.42
CA PHE A 11 0.32 -18.05 -41.69
C PHE A 11 -0.88 -18.89 -41.24
N GLY A 12 -1.02 -20.11 -41.73
CA GLY A 12 -2.11 -21.02 -41.34
C GLY A 12 -3.52 -20.44 -41.50
N GLY A 13 -3.77 -19.59 -42.51
CA GLY A 13 -5.06 -18.92 -42.68
C GLY A 13 -5.23 -17.60 -41.92
N TRP A 14 -4.19 -17.17 -41.16
CA TRP A 14 -4.14 -15.94 -40.37
C TRP A 14 -3.35 -14.85 -41.12
N LYS A 15 -4.00 -13.76 -41.48
CA LYS A 15 -3.38 -12.64 -42.22
C LYS A 15 -2.85 -11.59 -41.27
N LEU A 16 -1.57 -11.23 -41.42
CA LEU A 16 -0.89 -10.19 -40.61
C LEU A 16 -1.47 -8.80 -40.88
N LYS A 17 -1.85 -8.08 -39.79
CA LYS A 17 -2.45 -6.73 -39.86
C LYS A 17 -1.50 -5.65 -39.30
N LYS A 18 -1.11 -5.78 -38.07
CA LYS A 18 -0.35 -4.77 -37.33
C LYS A 18 0.70 -5.45 -36.44
N PHE A 19 1.93 -4.94 -36.43
CA PHE A 19 2.96 -5.35 -35.51
C PHE A 19 2.57 -4.89 -34.09
N LEU A 20 2.52 -5.80 -33.12
CA LEU A 20 2.18 -5.53 -31.73
C LEU A 20 3.42 -5.40 -30.86
N GLY A 21 4.48 -6.14 -31.17
CA GLY A 21 5.72 -6.12 -30.40
C GLY A 21 6.65 -7.26 -30.78
N GLY A 22 7.86 -7.27 -30.23
CA GLY A 22 8.82 -8.34 -30.47
C GLY A 22 10.02 -8.23 -29.56
N GLY A 23 10.59 -9.39 -29.23
CA GLY A 23 11.84 -9.53 -28.48
C GLY A 23 12.93 -10.13 -29.33
N GLY A 24 14.04 -10.52 -28.70
CA GLY A 24 15.24 -11.03 -29.38
C GLY A 24 15.02 -12.20 -30.33
N ASN A 25 14.04 -13.06 -30.09
CA ASN A 25 13.81 -14.29 -30.85
C ASN A 25 12.46 -14.36 -31.57
N GLY A 26 11.47 -13.49 -31.24
CA GLY A 26 10.12 -13.57 -31.79
C GLY A 26 9.51 -12.23 -32.19
N ALA A 27 8.46 -12.28 -32.99
CA ALA A 27 7.63 -11.15 -33.38
C ALA A 27 6.16 -11.46 -33.11
N VAL A 28 5.42 -10.54 -32.50
CA VAL A 28 3.99 -10.67 -32.24
C VAL A 28 3.24 -9.69 -33.13
N TRP A 29 2.23 -10.21 -33.84
CA TRP A 29 1.41 -9.45 -34.76
C TRP A 29 -0.08 -9.65 -34.47
N LEU A 30 -0.86 -8.60 -34.65
CA LEU A 30 -2.30 -8.70 -34.81
C LEU A 30 -2.62 -9.41 -36.12
N VAL A 31 -3.46 -10.41 -36.05
CA VAL A 31 -3.90 -11.19 -37.24
C VAL A 31 -5.41 -11.25 -37.31
N VAL A 32 -5.90 -11.57 -38.52
CA VAL A 32 -7.31 -11.82 -38.77
C VAL A 32 -7.45 -13.08 -39.62
N ASN A 33 -8.41 -13.94 -39.32
CA ASN A 33 -8.71 -15.11 -40.10
C ASN A 33 -9.76 -14.79 -41.20
N SER A 34 -10.13 -15.80 -42.00
CA SER A 34 -11.12 -15.68 -43.08
C SER A 34 -12.54 -15.34 -42.62
N LYS A 35 -12.84 -15.54 -41.31
CA LYS A 35 -14.14 -15.19 -40.70
C LYS A 35 -14.16 -13.77 -40.14
N GLY A 36 -13.03 -13.04 -40.17
CA GLY A 36 -12.90 -11.72 -39.60
C GLY A 36 -12.57 -11.72 -38.09
N GLU A 37 -12.28 -12.88 -37.48
CA GLU A 37 -11.90 -12.98 -36.09
C GLU A 37 -10.45 -12.52 -35.89
N GLU A 38 -10.23 -11.65 -34.91
CA GLU A 38 -8.91 -11.11 -34.58
C GLU A 38 -8.22 -11.93 -33.48
N ALA A 39 -6.90 -12.08 -33.62
CA ALA A 39 -6.04 -12.78 -32.67
C ALA A 39 -4.61 -12.18 -32.67
N ALA A 40 -3.74 -12.66 -31.79
CA ALA A 40 -2.33 -12.37 -31.81
C ALA A 40 -1.55 -13.61 -32.24
N ILE A 41 -0.62 -13.46 -33.19
CA ILE A 41 0.29 -14.52 -33.63
C ILE A 41 1.71 -14.23 -33.16
N LYS A 42 2.37 -15.20 -32.52
CA LYS A 42 3.81 -15.15 -32.21
C LYS A 42 4.58 -15.97 -33.24
N LEU A 43 5.50 -15.32 -33.92
CA LEU A 43 6.33 -15.87 -35.00
C LEU A 43 7.78 -15.97 -34.53
N LEU A 44 8.45 -17.11 -34.70
CA LEU A 44 9.88 -17.27 -34.39
C LEU A 44 10.75 -16.66 -35.51
N ARG A 45 11.51 -15.61 -35.19
CA ARG A 45 12.35 -14.88 -36.19
C ARG A 45 13.75 -15.47 -36.37
N LYS A 46 14.34 -16.00 -35.30
CA LYS A 46 15.66 -16.63 -35.32
C LYS A 46 15.50 -18.13 -35.25
N ILE A 47 15.67 -18.80 -36.38
CA ILE A 47 15.52 -20.24 -36.51
C ILE A 47 16.87 -20.91 -36.27
N GLU A 48 17.32 -20.94 -35.00
CA GLU A 48 18.46 -21.70 -34.53
C GLU A 48 17.95 -22.89 -33.68
N ARG A 49 18.68 -23.99 -33.66
CA ARG A 49 18.25 -25.20 -32.92
C ARG A 49 17.82 -24.91 -31.47
N LYS A 50 18.60 -24.07 -30.75
CA LYS A 50 18.32 -23.72 -29.35
C LYS A 50 17.05 -22.88 -29.22
N THR A 51 16.85 -21.86 -30.06
CA THR A 51 15.66 -21.00 -30.02
C THR A 51 14.41 -21.74 -30.47
N TYR A 52 14.54 -22.63 -31.45
CA TYR A 52 13.42 -23.46 -31.90
C TYR A 52 12.97 -24.46 -30.83
N THR A 53 13.90 -25.17 -30.19
CA THR A 53 13.55 -26.07 -29.11
C THR A 53 12.87 -25.36 -27.93
N ARG A 54 13.31 -24.13 -27.60
CA ARG A 54 12.64 -23.29 -26.61
C ARG A 54 11.20 -22.96 -27.02
N PHE A 55 11.00 -22.65 -28.29
CA PHE A 55 9.67 -22.33 -28.85
C PHE A 55 8.73 -23.55 -28.84
N ILE A 56 9.23 -24.75 -29.19
CA ILE A 56 8.46 -26.00 -29.05
C ILE A 56 8.09 -26.25 -27.59
N ASN A 57 9.05 -26.11 -26.68
CA ASN A 57 8.80 -26.30 -25.24
C ASN A 57 7.75 -25.30 -24.73
N GLU A 58 7.79 -24.04 -25.17
CA GLU A 58 6.78 -23.03 -24.85
C GLU A 58 5.40 -23.45 -25.31
N VAL A 59 5.24 -23.86 -26.57
CA VAL A 59 3.95 -24.32 -27.12
C VAL A 59 3.43 -25.55 -26.37
N ASN A 60 4.29 -26.51 -26.10
CA ASN A 60 3.91 -27.75 -25.43
C ASN A 60 3.47 -27.50 -23.98
N ILE A 61 4.21 -26.66 -23.24
CA ILE A 61 3.87 -26.38 -21.83
C ILE A 61 2.57 -25.60 -21.72
N ILE A 62 2.32 -24.64 -22.62
CA ILE A 62 1.04 -23.90 -22.68
C ILE A 62 -0.11 -24.87 -22.97
N LYS A 63 0.03 -25.75 -23.96
CA LYS A 63 -1.02 -26.73 -24.30
C LYS A 63 -1.27 -27.72 -23.16
N ALA A 64 -0.20 -28.23 -22.52
CA ALA A 64 -0.31 -29.18 -21.42
C ALA A 64 -0.93 -28.59 -20.13
N ASN A 65 -0.92 -27.26 -19.98
CA ASN A 65 -1.43 -26.55 -18.82
C ASN A 65 -2.55 -25.53 -19.19
N SER A 66 -3.26 -25.79 -20.28
CA SER A 66 -4.35 -24.92 -20.76
C SER A 66 -5.58 -24.89 -19.84
N ASP A 67 -5.63 -25.77 -18.85
CA ASP A 67 -6.63 -25.82 -17.78
C ASP A 67 -6.31 -24.81 -16.64
N ILE A 68 -5.11 -24.24 -16.59
CA ILE A 68 -4.77 -23.17 -15.66
C ILE A 68 -5.29 -21.83 -16.20
N GLU A 69 -6.20 -21.21 -15.47
CA GLU A 69 -6.93 -20.03 -15.91
C GLU A 69 -6.03 -18.83 -16.28
N GLY A 70 -4.89 -18.67 -15.61
CA GLY A 70 -3.92 -17.58 -15.84
C GLY A 70 -2.93 -17.83 -17.00
N ILE A 71 -3.16 -18.80 -17.86
CA ILE A 71 -2.37 -19.09 -19.06
C ILE A 71 -3.21 -18.81 -20.30
N LEU A 72 -2.73 -17.95 -21.21
CA LEU A 72 -3.43 -17.69 -22.47
C LEU A 72 -3.44 -18.96 -23.34
N PRO A 73 -4.61 -19.44 -23.79
CA PRO A 73 -4.68 -20.64 -24.59
C PRO A 73 -4.07 -20.45 -25.98
N ILE A 74 -3.53 -21.51 -26.56
CA ILE A 74 -3.14 -21.54 -27.98
C ILE A 74 -4.35 -21.92 -28.82
N LEU A 75 -4.74 -21.01 -29.71
CA LEU A 75 -5.85 -21.19 -30.63
C LEU A 75 -5.45 -22.02 -31.85
N ASP A 76 -4.21 -21.84 -32.33
CA ASP A 76 -3.64 -22.51 -33.48
C ASP A 76 -2.12 -22.49 -33.41
N SER A 77 -1.44 -23.44 -34.04
CA SER A 77 0.01 -23.48 -34.04
C SER A 77 0.59 -24.32 -35.15
N TYR A 78 1.77 -23.93 -35.61
CA TYR A 78 2.55 -24.66 -36.58
C TYR A 78 4.00 -24.83 -36.13
N LEU A 79 4.42 -26.08 -36.00
CA LEU A 79 5.77 -26.48 -35.57
C LEU A 79 6.32 -27.47 -36.60
N PRO A 80 7.09 -27.01 -37.61
CA PRO A 80 7.63 -27.87 -38.65
C PRO A 80 8.69 -28.86 -38.13
N ASP A 81 8.70 -30.09 -38.66
CA ASP A 81 9.69 -31.13 -38.27
C ASP A 81 11.12 -30.74 -38.66
N LYS A 82 11.28 -30.02 -39.77
CA LYS A 82 12.58 -29.52 -40.26
C LYS A 82 12.61 -28.00 -40.24
N VAL A 83 13.52 -27.45 -39.48
CA VAL A 83 13.63 -26.03 -39.13
C VAL A 83 14.05 -25.12 -40.30
N ALA A 84 14.40 -25.68 -41.49
CA ALA A 84 15.15 -24.92 -42.49
C ALA A 84 14.32 -23.95 -43.35
N ASP A 85 13.04 -24.22 -43.62
CA ASP A 85 12.32 -23.57 -44.69
C ASP A 85 11.04 -22.82 -44.28
N GLU A 86 10.50 -23.03 -43.06
CA GLU A 86 9.24 -22.46 -42.64
C GLU A 86 9.31 -21.82 -41.26
N ILE A 87 8.58 -20.70 -41.08
CA ILE A 87 8.56 -19.97 -39.79
C ILE A 87 7.62 -20.68 -38.81
N PRO A 88 8.09 -21.16 -37.65
CA PRO A 88 7.22 -21.65 -36.59
C PRO A 88 6.39 -20.54 -35.99
N TRP A 89 5.12 -20.83 -35.69
CA TRP A 89 4.22 -19.86 -35.09
C TRP A 89 3.14 -20.49 -34.21
N TYR A 90 2.57 -19.68 -33.34
CA TYR A 90 1.31 -20.01 -32.66
C TYR A 90 0.43 -18.77 -32.51
N VAL A 91 -0.89 -19.00 -32.45
CA VAL A 91 -1.93 -17.98 -32.31
C VAL A 91 -2.53 -18.06 -30.91
N MET A 92 -2.77 -16.92 -30.31
CA MET A 92 -3.36 -16.75 -29.00
C MET A 92 -4.40 -15.61 -29.01
N PRO A 93 -5.32 -15.55 -28.04
CA PRO A 93 -6.21 -14.40 -27.88
C PRO A 93 -5.44 -13.09 -27.74
N ILE A 94 -6.06 -11.99 -28.18
CA ILE A 94 -5.50 -10.66 -27.97
C ILE A 94 -5.57 -10.33 -26.48
N ALA A 95 -4.45 -9.83 -25.95
CA ALA A 95 -4.34 -9.30 -24.60
C ALA A 95 -3.44 -8.06 -24.60
N GLN A 96 -3.67 -7.13 -23.69
CA GLN A 96 -2.87 -5.91 -23.59
C GLN A 96 -1.77 -6.06 -22.55
N PRO A 97 -0.63 -5.35 -22.67
CA PRO A 97 0.41 -5.31 -21.64
C PRO A 97 -0.15 -4.80 -20.29
N ILE A 98 0.30 -5.40 -19.19
CA ILE A 98 -0.17 -5.05 -17.85
C ILE A 98 0.12 -3.58 -17.50
N GLU A 99 1.27 -3.04 -17.91
CA GLU A 99 1.61 -1.63 -17.66
C GLU A 99 0.60 -0.68 -18.29
N GLN A 100 0.11 -1.01 -19.50
CA GLN A 100 -0.92 -0.21 -20.17
C GLN A 100 -2.29 -0.33 -19.46
N PHE A 101 -2.63 -1.52 -18.96
CA PHE A 101 -3.87 -1.73 -18.22
C PHE A 101 -3.88 -0.97 -16.89
N LEU A 102 -2.73 -0.94 -16.20
CA LEU A 102 -2.58 -0.31 -14.89
C LEU A 102 -2.22 1.18 -14.94
N ASP A 103 -2.22 1.82 -16.10
CA ASP A 103 -1.73 3.20 -16.23
C ASP A 103 -2.53 4.21 -15.40
N GLU A 104 -3.87 4.07 -15.37
CA GLU A 104 -4.80 4.91 -14.61
C GLU A 104 -5.46 4.16 -13.43
N LYS A 105 -4.87 3.04 -13.02
CA LYS A 105 -5.38 2.17 -11.97
C LYS A 105 -4.72 2.43 -10.63
N ASP A 106 -5.43 2.12 -9.55
CA ASP A 106 -4.95 2.31 -8.17
C ASP A 106 -4.15 1.12 -7.63
N PHE A 107 -3.75 1.22 -6.36
CA PHE A 107 -2.98 0.18 -5.67
C PHE A 107 -3.74 -1.15 -5.56
N GLU A 108 -5.05 -1.10 -5.35
CA GLU A 108 -5.91 -2.28 -5.22
C GLU A 108 -5.95 -3.05 -6.55
N ASP A 109 -6.08 -2.36 -7.68
CA ASP A 109 -6.02 -2.97 -9.01
C ASP A 109 -4.68 -3.68 -9.27
N VAL A 110 -3.56 -3.09 -8.81
CA VAL A 110 -2.24 -3.75 -8.89
C VAL A 110 -2.21 -5.02 -8.04
N VAL A 111 -2.76 -4.99 -6.83
CA VAL A 111 -2.83 -6.19 -5.97
C VAL A 111 -3.68 -7.27 -6.60
N LEU A 112 -4.85 -6.94 -7.17
CA LEU A 112 -5.70 -7.89 -7.87
C LEU A 112 -4.97 -8.55 -9.06
N ALA A 113 -4.27 -7.76 -9.85
CA ALA A 113 -3.46 -8.28 -10.96
C ALA A 113 -2.36 -9.25 -10.47
N ILE A 114 -1.71 -8.95 -9.34
CA ILE A 114 -0.69 -9.80 -8.72
C ILE A 114 -1.29 -11.08 -8.12
N ILE A 115 -2.50 -11.02 -7.58
CA ILE A 115 -3.23 -12.22 -7.10
C ILE A 115 -3.45 -13.20 -8.26
N ASP A 116 -3.86 -12.73 -9.43
CA ASP A 116 -4.04 -13.60 -10.61
C ASP A 116 -2.74 -14.29 -11.01
N VAL A 117 -1.62 -13.55 -11.06
CA VAL A 117 -0.29 -14.11 -11.36
C VAL A 117 0.15 -15.11 -10.30
N ALA A 118 -0.05 -14.78 -9.01
CA ALA A 118 0.32 -15.67 -7.91
C ALA A 118 -0.49 -16.98 -7.93
N LYS A 119 -1.79 -16.93 -8.26
CA LYS A 119 -2.63 -18.13 -8.47
C LYS A 119 -2.06 -19.01 -9.59
N THR A 120 -1.74 -18.41 -10.73
CA THR A 120 -1.15 -19.13 -11.87
C THR A 120 0.18 -19.79 -11.49
N LEU A 121 1.07 -19.06 -10.81
CA LEU A 121 2.36 -19.60 -10.36
C LEU A 121 2.19 -20.67 -9.29
N PHE A 122 1.24 -20.53 -8.38
CA PHE A 122 0.94 -21.55 -7.39
C PHE A 122 0.54 -22.89 -8.05
N GLU A 123 -0.35 -22.86 -9.05
CA GLU A 123 -0.75 -24.04 -9.81
C GLU A 123 0.42 -24.64 -10.60
N LEU A 124 1.25 -23.82 -11.24
CA LEU A 124 2.46 -24.27 -11.93
C LEU A 124 3.45 -24.94 -10.96
N HIS A 125 3.70 -24.31 -9.80
CA HIS A 125 4.60 -24.85 -8.78
C HIS A 125 4.12 -26.20 -8.21
N ASN A 126 2.81 -26.40 -8.07
CA ASN A 126 2.21 -27.68 -7.67
C ASN A 126 2.47 -28.80 -8.71
N ARG A 127 2.60 -28.42 -9.98
CA ARG A 127 2.97 -29.33 -11.09
C ARG A 127 4.49 -29.45 -11.28
N ASN A 128 5.30 -28.91 -10.36
CA ASN A 128 6.76 -28.84 -10.46
C ASN A 128 7.26 -28.07 -11.70
N ILE A 129 6.52 -27.04 -12.10
CA ILE A 129 6.85 -26.16 -13.20
C ILE A 129 7.24 -24.80 -12.61
N SER A 130 8.38 -24.22 -13.01
CA SER A 130 8.79 -22.86 -12.68
C SER A 130 8.97 -22.02 -13.93
N HIS A 131 8.53 -20.77 -13.88
CA HIS A 131 8.49 -19.87 -15.05
C HIS A 131 9.85 -19.26 -15.39
N ARG A 132 10.60 -18.79 -14.38
CA ARG A 132 11.97 -18.25 -14.45
C ARG A 132 12.15 -16.91 -15.18
N ASP A 133 11.08 -16.29 -15.66
CA ASP A 133 11.14 -14.96 -16.33
C ASP A 133 9.93 -14.09 -15.99
N ILE A 134 9.62 -13.97 -14.69
CA ILE A 134 8.54 -13.12 -14.20
C ILE A 134 9.00 -11.66 -14.25
N LYS A 135 8.27 -10.83 -15.00
CA LYS A 135 8.51 -9.39 -15.18
C LYS A 135 7.27 -8.74 -15.80
N PRO A 136 7.11 -7.40 -15.71
CA PRO A 136 5.96 -6.71 -16.26
C PRO A 136 5.67 -7.02 -17.73
N GLU A 137 6.73 -7.13 -18.55
CA GLU A 137 6.61 -7.39 -20.00
C GLU A 137 5.99 -8.75 -20.33
N ASN A 138 6.04 -9.71 -19.40
CA ASN A 138 5.47 -11.05 -19.55
C ASN A 138 4.10 -11.20 -18.88
N LEU A 139 3.52 -10.09 -18.41
CA LEU A 139 2.17 -10.05 -17.85
C LEU A 139 1.22 -9.34 -18.82
N LEU A 140 0.18 -10.05 -19.23
CA LEU A 140 -0.82 -9.56 -20.17
C LEU A 140 -2.20 -9.55 -19.51
N VAL A 141 -3.05 -8.60 -19.89
CA VAL A 141 -4.41 -8.51 -19.36
C VAL A 141 -5.43 -8.68 -20.47
N ARG A 142 -6.42 -9.53 -20.20
CA ARG A 142 -7.59 -9.73 -21.04
C ARG A 142 -8.84 -9.87 -20.17
N ASP A 143 -9.90 -9.18 -20.55
CA ASP A 143 -11.19 -9.22 -19.84
C ASP A 143 -11.06 -8.97 -18.33
N GLY A 144 -10.13 -8.06 -17.94
CA GLY A 144 -9.85 -7.70 -16.55
C GLY A 144 -8.99 -8.70 -15.76
N LYS A 145 -8.62 -9.85 -16.34
CA LYS A 145 -7.74 -10.85 -15.72
C LYS A 145 -6.32 -10.76 -16.23
N THR A 146 -5.37 -11.07 -15.33
CA THR A 146 -3.94 -11.08 -15.65
C THR A 146 -3.48 -12.48 -16.03
N TYR A 147 -2.79 -12.58 -17.14
CA TYR A 147 -2.23 -13.79 -17.71
C TYR A 147 -0.71 -13.75 -17.73
N LEU A 148 -0.11 -14.89 -17.46
CA LEU A 148 1.32 -15.10 -17.58
C LEU A 148 1.66 -15.52 -19.02
N ALA A 149 2.67 -14.89 -19.60
CA ALA A 149 3.10 -15.10 -20.98
C ALA A 149 4.60 -15.39 -21.05
N ASP A 150 5.06 -15.87 -22.22
CA ASP A 150 6.46 -16.19 -22.53
C ASP A 150 7.06 -17.31 -21.69
N PHE A 151 6.60 -18.53 -21.95
CA PHE A 151 7.07 -19.77 -21.32
C PHE A 151 8.39 -20.30 -21.91
N GLY A 152 9.15 -19.51 -22.64
CA GLY A 152 10.38 -19.92 -23.31
C GLY A 152 11.56 -20.31 -22.38
N LEU A 153 11.52 -19.90 -21.12
CA LEU A 153 12.55 -20.21 -20.10
C LEU A 153 12.08 -21.19 -19.02
N VAL A 154 10.86 -21.65 -19.10
CA VAL A 154 10.21 -22.53 -18.13
C VAL A 154 11.03 -23.80 -17.87
N ASP A 155 11.07 -24.21 -16.60
CA ASP A 155 11.64 -25.48 -16.17
C ASP A 155 10.53 -26.41 -15.69
N TYR A 156 10.60 -27.68 -16.12
CA TYR A 156 9.60 -28.70 -15.80
C TYR A 156 10.22 -30.10 -15.86
N PRO A 157 9.65 -31.13 -15.21
CA PRO A 157 10.07 -32.49 -15.34
C PRO A 157 10.13 -32.95 -16.80
N ASP A 158 11.14 -33.71 -17.17
CA ASP A 158 11.35 -34.24 -18.52
C ASP A 158 11.69 -33.21 -19.60
N LYS A 159 12.03 -31.98 -19.24
CA LYS A 159 12.49 -30.95 -20.19
C LYS A 159 13.75 -31.40 -20.92
N ILE A 160 13.75 -31.27 -22.24
CA ILE A 160 14.97 -31.42 -23.05
C ILE A 160 15.94 -30.29 -22.69
N ASN A 161 16.96 -30.59 -21.91
CA ASN A 161 17.94 -29.60 -21.44
C ASN A 161 18.82 -29.12 -22.61
N ILE A 162 18.62 -27.84 -22.97
CA ILE A 162 19.39 -27.13 -24.01
C ILE A 162 20.17 -25.94 -23.44
N THR A 163 20.01 -25.65 -22.17
CA THR A 163 20.66 -24.52 -21.52
C THR A 163 22.03 -25.00 -21.01
N SER A 164 23.12 -24.44 -21.55
CA SER A 164 24.46 -24.70 -21.03
C SER A 164 24.60 -24.11 -19.62
N SER A 165 25.36 -24.80 -18.77
CA SER A 165 25.72 -24.30 -17.44
C SER A 165 26.45 -22.95 -17.62
N GLY A 166 25.85 -21.85 -17.16
CA GLY A 166 26.39 -20.48 -17.30
C GLY A 166 25.52 -19.51 -18.11
N ASP A 167 24.45 -19.96 -18.79
CA ASP A 167 23.51 -19.03 -19.39
C ASP A 167 22.77 -18.25 -18.30
N VAL A 168 22.89 -16.93 -18.29
CA VAL A 168 22.10 -16.03 -17.44
C VAL A 168 20.66 -16.05 -17.95
N VAL A 169 19.71 -16.43 -17.09
CA VAL A 169 18.31 -16.61 -17.46
C VAL A 169 17.44 -15.66 -16.67
N GLY A 170 16.67 -14.79 -17.39
CA GLY A 170 15.71 -13.84 -16.83
C GLY A 170 16.05 -12.36 -17.03
N ALA A 171 15.16 -11.48 -16.57
CA ALA A 171 15.28 -10.04 -16.74
C ALA A 171 16.21 -9.41 -15.69
N LYS A 172 17.02 -8.41 -16.11
CA LYS A 172 18.06 -7.80 -15.27
C LYS A 172 17.58 -7.33 -13.89
N TRP A 173 16.40 -6.72 -13.80
CA TRP A 173 15.90 -6.08 -12.57
C TRP A 173 15.03 -6.99 -11.69
N THR A 174 14.42 -8.04 -12.27
CA THR A 174 13.56 -8.98 -11.53
C THR A 174 14.22 -10.32 -11.27
N MET A 175 15.38 -10.60 -11.91
CA MET A 175 16.09 -11.87 -11.81
C MET A 175 16.63 -12.13 -10.41
N ALA A 176 16.31 -13.28 -9.86
CA ALA A 176 16.83 -13.75 -8.56
C ALA A 176 18.36 -13.94 -8.59
N PRO A 177 19.07 -13.70 -7.46
CA PRO A 177 20.53 -13.78 -7.40
C PRO A 177 21.10 -15.16 -7.79
N GLU A 178 20.45 -16.24 -7.38
CA GLU A 178 20.86 -17.62 -7.72
C GLU A 178 20.75 -17.90 -9.22
N MET A 179 19.75 -17.32 -9.90
CA MET A 179 19.60 -17.45 -11.34
C MET A 179 20.77 -16.82 -12.11
N ARG A 180 21.38 -15.75 -11.55
CA ARG A 180 22.59 -15.13 -12.10
C ARG A 180 23.84 -15.97 -11.82
N ARG A 181 23.94 -16.62 -10.65
CA ARG A 181 25.11 -17.38 -10.21
C ARG A 181 25.15 -18.80 -10.80
N GLU A 182 24.02 -19.47 -10.82
CA GLU A 182 23.91 -20.91 -11.10
C GLU A 182 23.19 -21.21 -12.42
N GLY A 183 22.52 -20.20 -13.00
CA GLY A 183 21.80 -20.33 -14.26
C GLY A 183 20.68 -21.37 -14.19
N SER A 184 20.70 -22.33 -15.13
CA SER A 184 19.66 -23.37 -15.21
C SER A 184 19.67 -24.39 -14.07
N LYS A 185 20.72 -24.43 -13.24
CA LYS A 185 20.81 -25.34 -12.10
C LYS A 185 20.09 -24.84 -10.85
N ALA A 186 19.79 -23.54 -10.78
CA ALA A 186 19.09 -22.96 -9.67
C ALA A 186 17.65 -23.47 -9.59
N ASP A 187 17.12 -23.63 -8.36
CA ASP A 187 15.69 -23.90 -8.16
C ASP A 187 14.86 -22.71 -8.65
N GLY A 188 13.97 -22.98 -9.60
CA GLY A 188 13.15 -21.93 -10.21
C GLY A 188 11.98 -21.48 -9.35
N LYS A 189 11.46 -22.31 -8.43
CA LYS A 189 10.29 -21.93 -7.61
C LYS A 189 10.59 -20.75 -6.67
N PRO A 190 11.65 -20.75 -5.85
CA PRO A 190 12.03 -19.59 -5.06
C PRO A 190 12.44 -18.39 -5.92
N ALA A 191 12.99 -18.63 -7.13
CA ALA A 191 13.34 -17.57 -8.06
C ALA A 191 12.09 -16.86 -8.60
N ASP A 192 11.01 -17.59 -8.90
CA ASP A 192 9.72 -17.02 -9.31
C ASP A 192 9.10 -16.16 -8.21
N VAL A 193 9.19 -16.59 -6.93
CA VAL A 193 8.74 -15.80 -5.77
C VAL A 193 9.48 -14.46 -5.70
N TYR A 194 10.81 -14.50 -5.83
CA TYR A 194 11.64 -13.28 -5.85
C TYR A 194 11.27 -12.36 -7.02
N SER A 195 11.15 -12.92 -8.22
CA SER A 195 10.84 -12.17 -9.43
C SER A 195 9.44 -11.56 -9.38
N LEU A 196 8.45 -12.27 -8.80
CA LEU A 196 7.11 -11.74 -8.61
C LEU A 196 7.10 -10.57 -7.62
N ALA A 197 7.81 -10.67 -6.50
CA ALA A 197 7.92 -9.57 -5.54
C ALA A 197 8.56 -8.32 -6.17
N LYS A 198 9.63 -8.49 -6.95
CA LYS A 198 10.25 -7.39 -7.71
C LYS A 198 9.29 -6.78 -8.73
N THR A 199 8.56 -7.62 -9.45
CA THR A 199 7.54 -7.20 -10.43
C THR A 199 6.42 -6.43 -9.75
N PHE A 200 5.94 -6.91 -8.61
CA PHE A 200 4.93 -6.24 -7.81
C PHE A 200 5.37 -4.83 -7.42
N TRP A 201 6.59 -4.68 -6.89
CA TRP A 201 7.13 -3.37 -6.55
C TRP A 201 7.25 -2.44 -7.78
N ILE A 202 7.71 -2.96 -8.94
CA ILE A 202 7.79 -2.19 -10.18
C ILE A 202 6.41 -1.69 -10.61
N LEU A 203 5.39 -2.53 -10.53
CA LEU A 203 4.02 -2.16 -10.92
C LEU A 203 3.41 -1.12 -9.97
N ILE A 204 3.66 -1.24 -8.65
CA ILE A 204 3.22 -0.23 -7.67
C ILE A 204 3.89 1.12 -7.91
N THR A 205 5.20 1.12 -8.11
CA THR A 205 6.01 2.35 -8.15
C THR A 205 6.17 2.93 -9.54
N LYS A 206 5.76 2.19 -10.58
CA LYS A 206 6.02 2.49 -12.01
C LYS A 206 7.51 2.73 -12.33
N ASN A 207 8.40 2.37 -11.40
CA ASN A 207 9.84 2.49 -11.59
C ASN A 207 10.40 1.25 -12.30
N LYS A 208 10.57 1.34 -13.61
CA LYS A 208 11.05 0.24 -14.48
C LYS A 208 12.43 -0.29 -14.12
N LYS A 209 13.26 0.48 -13.39
CA LYS A 209 14.59 0.03 -12.97
C LYS A 209 14.56 -0.90 -11.73
N GLY A 210 13.41 -0.97 -11.03
CA GLY A 210 13.35 -1.76 -9.81
C GLY A 210 14.30 -1.24 -8.72
N PHE A 211 14.66 -2.12 -7.80
CA PHE A 211 15.66 -1.87 -6.75
C PHE A 211 16.66 -3.02 -6.72
N ASP A 212 17.89 -2.76 -6.22
CA ASP A 212 18.92 -3.79 -6.10
C ASP A 212 18.76 -4.59 -4.78
N GLY A 213 19.12 -5.88 -4.84
CA GLY A 213 19.16 -6.76 -3.68
C GLY A 213 17.80 -7.01 -3.02
N GLN A 214 17.84 -7.20 -1.70
CA GLN A 214 16.66 -7.40 -0.86
C GLN A 214 15.91 -6.09 -0.65
N TYR A 215 14.58 -6.16 -0.58
CA TYR A 215 13.75 -5.00 -0.23
C TYR A 215 13.97 -4.60 1.24
N ASP A 216 14.19 -3.32 1.46
CA ASP A 216 14.32 -2.70 2.77
C ASP A 216 13.14 -1.75 3.03
N PRO A 217 12.23 -2.06 3.96
CA PRO A 217 11.10 -1.19 4.31
C PRO A 217 11.50 0.17 4.88
N THR A 218 12.76 0.32 5.32
CA THR A 218 13.30 1.57 5.86
C THR A 218 14.18 2.33 4.88
N GLY A 219 14.52 1.69 3.78
CA GLY A 219 15.41 2.23 2.75
C GLY A 219 14.74 3.23 1.82
N VAL A 220 15.53 3.81 0.94
CA VAL A 220 15.07 4.82 -0.04
C VAL A 220 14.03 4.31 -1.03
N ASN A 221 13.97 2.99 -1.22
CA ASN A 221 13.03 2.31 -2.11
C ASN A 221 11.80 1.75 -1.37
N SER A 222 11.64 2.07 -0.09
CA SER A 222 10.45 1.63 0.65
C SER A 222 9.20 2.30 0.09
N LEU A 223 8.08 1.58 0.09
CA LEU A 223 6.80 2.10 -0.38
C LEU A 223 6.39 3.35 0.43
N ASN A 224 6.66 3.37 1.72
CA ASN A 224 6.42 4.53 2.59
C ASN A 224 7.26 5.74 2.19
N ASN A 225 8.56 5.55 1.91
CA ASN A 225 9.46 6.66 1.54
C ASN A 225 9.17 7.22 0.14
N LEU A 226 8.76 6.36 -0.79
CA LEU A 226 8.33 6.79 -2.12
C LEU A 226 7.07 7.66 -2.02
N SER A 227 6.15 7.29 -1.15
CA SER A 227 4.94 8.07 -0.92
C SER A 227 5.18 9.47 -0.36
N LEU A 228 6.25 9.69 0.42
CA LEU A 228 6.59 11.00 1.00
C LEU A 228 7.27 11.97 0.01
N LYS A 229 7.88 11.47 -1.08
CA LYS A 229 8.65 12.29 -2.04
C LYS A 229 7.83 12.88 -3.19
N GLU A 230 6.56 12.58 -3.28
CA GLU A 230 5.75 12.79 -4.49
C GLU A 230 5.23 14.21 -4.74
N LYS A 231 5.53 15.21 -3.91
CA LYS A 231 5.11 16.60 -4.20
C LYS A 231 5.63 17.14 -5.55
N ASP A 232 6.67 16.52 -6.14
CA ASP A 232 7.36 17.04 -7.31
C ASP A 232 7.38 16.12 -8.55
N ARG A 233 6.68 14.98 -8.56
CA ARG A 233 6.76 14.04 -9.71
C ARG A 233 5.39 13.67 -10.26
N LYS A 234 5.13 14.15 -11.48
CA LYS A 234 3.93 13.85 -12.29
C LYS A 234 3.83 12.39 -12.78
N ASP A 235 4.83 11.54 -12.51
CA ASP A 235 5.00 10.24 -13.17
C ASP A 235 4.83 9.02 -12.24
N TYR A 236 4.42 9.21 -10.99
CA TYR A 236 4.18 8.12 -10.06
C TYR A 236 2.69 7.86 -9.89
N LEU A 237 2.35 6.58 -9.63
CA LEU A 237 0.99 6.16 -9.33
C LEU A 237 0.29 7.23 -8.54
N TYR A 238 -0.76 7.77 -9.09
CA TYR A 238 -1.64 8.71 -8.42
C TYR A 238 -2.34 7.94 -7.30
N ILE A 239 -1.57 7.66 -6.24
CA ILE A 239 -2.18 7.34 -4.97
C ILE A 239 -2.81 8.65 -4.55
N ASP A 240 -4.10 8.78 -4.82
CA ASP A 240 -4.87 9.96 -4.47
C ASP A 240 -4.51 10.34 -3.04
N TYR A 241 -3.98 11.52 -2.83
CA TYR A 241 -3.54 12.04 -1.53
C TYR A 241 -4.62 11.87 -0.46
N LYS A 242 -5.87 11.82 -0.89
CA LYS A 242 -7.08 11.58 -0.11
C LYS A 242 -7.11 10.20 0.56
N TYR A 243 -6.37 9.21 0.05
CA TYR A 243 -6.42 7.82 0.53
C TYR A 243 -5.10 7.30 1.14
N ARG A 244 -4.03 8.11 1.20
CA ARG A 244 -2.71 7.67 1.68
C ARG A 244 -2.64 7.11 3.09
N PRO A 245 -3.25 7.72 4.10
CA PRO A 245 -3.28 7.12 5.44
C PRO A 245 -4.15 5.88 5.51
N THR A 246 -4.89 5.58 4.45
CA THR A 246 -5.77 4.40 4.40
C THR A 246 -5.10 3.17 3.81
N LEU A 247 -3.92 3.28 3.18
CA LEU A 247 -3.22 2.10 2.66
C LEU A 247 -2.54 1.31 3.77
N PHE A 248 -2.96 0.05 3.89
CA PHE A 248 -2.37 -0.90 4.82
C PHE A 248 -1.08 -1.50 4.24
N ILE A 249 0.01 -0.70 4.20
CA ILE A 249 1.25 -1.05 3.50
C ILE A 249 2.08 -2.10 4.24
N LYS A 250 2.01 -2.16 5.57
CA LYS A 250 2.89 -3.00 6.39
C LYS A 250 2.94 -4.48 5.99
N PRO A 251 1.83 -5.18 5.71
CA PRO A 251 1.90 -6.57 5.26
C PRO A 251 2.58 -6.72 3.89
N ILE A 252 2.41 -5.74 3.00
CA ILE A 252 3.06 -5.74 1.68
C ILE A 252 4.56 -5.48 1.80
N ASP A 253 4.98 -4.55 2.66
CA ASP A 253 6.41 -4.32 2.98
C ASP A 253 7.07 -5.59 3.50
N ASP A 254 6.44 -6.29 4.44
CA ASP A 254 6.95 -7.54 4.99
C ASP A 254 7.01 -8.65 3.93
N LEU A 255 5.99 -8.75 3.08
CA LEU A 255 5.97 -9.71 1.98
C LEU A 255 7.13 -9.45 1.02
N LEU A 256 7.29 -8.21 0.55
CA LEU A 256 8.37 -7.81 -0.36
C LEU A 256 9.74 -8.12 0.24
N ARG A 257 9.97 -7.79 1.51
CA ARG A 257 11.21 -8.10 2.23
C ARG A 257 11.48 -9.59 2.27
N ASN A 258 10.49 -10.39 2.67
CA ASN A 258 10.65 -11.83 2.86
C ASN A 258 10.83 -12.56 1.51
N CYS A 259 10.14 -12.13 0.47
CA CYS A 259 10.25 -12.73 -0.86
C CYS A 259 11.55 -12.36 -1.59
N THR A 260 12.22 -11.29 -1.18
CA THR A 260 13.46 -10.82 -1.83
C THR A 260 14.73 -11.14 -1.06
N TYR A 261 14.69 -12.06 -0.07
CA TYR A 261 15.91 -12.59 0.57
C TYR A 261 16.92 -13.09 -0.48
N ASP A 262 18.20 -12.80 -0.25
CA ASP A 262 19.28 -13.24 -1.15
C ASP A 262 19.37 -14.78 -1.22
N LEU A 263 19.19 -15.45 -0.08
CA LEU A 263 19.19 -16.93 -0.01
C LEU A 263 17.81 -17.50 -0.31
N PRO A 264 17.66 -18.34 -1.36
CA PRO A 264 16.37 -18.90 -1.79
C PRO A 264 15.61 -19.62 -0.68
N LYS A 265 16.30 -20.37 0.19
CA LYS A 265 15.71 -21.12 1.31
C LYS A 265 15.03 -20.27 2.38
N HIS A 266 15.29 -18.98 2.41
CA HIS A 266 14.66 -18.05 3.36
C HIS A 266 13.41 -17.40 2.80
N ARG A 267 13.15 -17.56 1.51
CA ARG A 267 11.93 -17.04 0.88
C ARG A 267 10.74 -17.94 1.17
N PRO A 268 9.55 -17.38 1.33
CA PRO A 268 8.33 -18.17 1.46
C PRO A 268 8.03 -18.92 0.16
N MET A 269 7.15 -19.91 0.25
CA MET A 269 6.56 -20.56 -0.93
C MET A 269 5.54 -19.64 -1.60
N MET A 270 5.20 -19.91 -2.87
CA MET A 270 4.19 -19.16 -3.62
C MET A 270 2.81 -19.20 -2.95
N GLN A 271 2.48 -20.28 -2.27
CA GLN A 271 1.27 -20.39 -1.46
C GLN A 271 1.17 -19.26 -0.44
N HIS A 272 2.21 -19.04 0.35
CA HIS A 272 2.23 -17.98 1.37
C HIS A 272 2.17 -16.58 0.74
N PHE A 273 2.81 -16.37 -0.42
CA PHE A 273 2.69 -15.12 -1.16
C PHE A 273 1.22 -14.87 -1.54
N LEU A 274 0.56 -15.85 -2.16
CA LEU A 274 -0.84 -15.78 -2.57
C LEU A 274 -1.78 -15.55 -1.38
N GLU A 275 -1.60 -16.30 -0.29
CA GLU A 275 -2.39 -16.13 0.93
C GLU A 275 -2.25 -14.71 1.50
N THR A 276 -1.04 -14.15 1.54
CA THR A 276 -0.78 -12.81 2.08
C THR A 276 -1.44 -11.71 1.24
N VAL A 277 -1.29 -11.75 -0.09
CA VAL A 277 -1.92 -10.72 -0.96
C VAL A 277 -3.45 -10.86 -1.00
N SER A 278 -3.98 -12.08 -0.93
CA SER A 278 -5.43 -12.33 -0.88
C SER A 278 -6.03 -11.91 0.47
N TRP A 279 -5.32 -12.17 1.57
CA TRP A 279 -5.70 -11.69 2.88
C TRP A 279 -5.68 -10.15 2.93
N TRP A 280 -4.64 -9.51 2.38
CA TRP A 280 -4.56 -8.06 2.31
C TRP A 280 -5.74 -7.49 1.52
N GLU A 281 -6.06 -8.04 0.37
CA GLU A 281 -7.19 -7.60 -0.47
C GLU A 281 -8.52 -7.63 0.30
N SER A 282 -8.77 -8.71 1.05
CA SER A 282 -10.03 -8.87 1.79
C SER A 282 -10.11 -8.05 3.08
N THR A 283 -8.98 -7.57 3.64
CA THR A 283 -8.92 -6.99 4.99
C THR A 283 -8.37 -5.55 5.06
N HIS A 284 -7.76 -5.04 3.99
CA HIS A 284 -7.06 -3.74 4.04
C HIS A 284 -7.99 -2.54 4.34
N LYS A 285 -9.30 -2.69 4.18
CA LYS A 285 -10.32 -1.70 4.57
C LYS A 285 -10.88 -1.92 5.97
N ASP A 286 -10.60 -3.06 6.58
CA ASP A 286 -11.08 -3.38 7.91
C ASP A 286 -10.18 -2.77 8.99
N LEU A 287 -10.65 -1.70 9.60
CA LEU A 287 -9.90 -0.97 10.63
C LEU A 287 -9.68 -1.79 11.90
N GLU A 288 -10.56 -2.73 12.24
CA GLU A 288 -10.40 -3.59 13.41
C GLU A 288 -9.21 -4.54 13.26
N ILE A 289 -8.96 -5.02 12.04
CA ILE A 289 -7.81 -5.86 11.72
C ILE A 289 -6.52 -5.02 11.60
N ARG A 290 -6.62 -3.85 10.95
CA ARG A 290 -5.46 -2.99 10.67
C ARG A 290 -4.89 -2.31 11.91
N ASN A 291 -5.76 -1.73 12.71
CA ASN A 291 -5.37 -0.86 13.82
C ASN A 291 -4.37 -1.50 14.78
N PRO A 292 -4.54 -2.75 15.27
CA PRO A 292 -3.56 -3.38 16.14
C PRO A 292 -2.19 -3.58 15.47
N ILE A 293 -2.18 -3.93 14.20
CA ILE A 293 -0.95 -4.22 13.44
C ILE A 293 -0.15 -2.95 13.20
N GLU A 294 -0.80 -1.90 12.70
CA GLU A 294 -0.17 -0.59 12.45
C GLU A 294 0.35 0.03 13.76
N TRP A 295 -0.41 -0.08 14.82
CA TRP A 295 -0.04 0.42 16.14
C TRP A 295 1.18 -0.29 16.71
N GLN A 296 1.20 -1.61 16.68
CA GLN A 296 2.36 -2.39 17.12
C GLN A 296 3.61 -2.11 16.28
N ASP A 297 3.46 -1.89 14.97
CA ASP A 297 4.58 -1.55 14.10
C ASP A 297 5.20 -0.19 14.46
N LEU A 298 4.36 0.83 14.73
CA LEU A 298 4.84 2.12 15.20
C LEU A 298 5.59 1.99 16.53
N GLN A 299 5.01 1.26 17.49
CA GLN A 299 5.64 1.07 18.80
C GLN A 299 6.99 0.38 18.70
N LYS A 300 7.12 -0.66 17.87
CA LYS A 300 8.40 -1.34 17.61
C LYS A 300 9.44 -0.43 16.95
N LYS A 301 9.01 0.49 16.10
CA LYS A 301 9.90 1.49 15.49
C LYS A 301 10.41 2.51 16.49
N LEU A 302 9.56 2.96 17.41
CA LEU A 302 9.92 3.93 18.44
C LEU A 302 10.68 3.28 19.59
N PHE A 303 10.30 2.06 19.99
CA PHE A 303 10.80 1.37 21.18
C PHE A 303 11.20 -0.08 20.83
N PRO A 304 12.34 -0.27 20.14
CA PRO A 304 12.70 -1.58 19.58
C PRO A 304 13.07 -2.64 20.63
N THR A 305 13.37 -2.25 21.87
CA THR A 305 13.82 -3.19 22.92
C THR A 305 12.78 -3.38 24.02
N THR A 306 12.29 -2.29 24.59
CA THR A 306 11.36 -2.33 25.73
C THR A 306 10.39 -1.17 25.63
N MET A 307 9.10 -1.44 25.86
CA MET A 307 8.07 -0.40 25.92
C MET A 307 8.23 0.42 27.19
N PRO A 308 8.49 1.73 27.10
CA PRO A 308 8.54 2.61 28.28
C PRO A 308 7.11 2.94 28.73
N GLN A 309 6.92 3.21 30.02
CA GLN A 309 5.64 3.69 30.52
C GLN A 309 5.32 5.12 30.06
N ARG A 310 6.34 5.96 29.97
CA ARG A 310 6.21 7.36 29.54
C ARG A 310 7.47 7.82 28.82
N VAL A 311 7.28 8.55 27.70
CA VAL A 311 8.37 9.24 27.00
C VAL A 311 7.93 10.67 26.69
N ILE A 312 8.84 11.61 26.81
CA ILE A 312 8.62 13.04 26.53
C ILE A 312 9.66 13.50 25.52
N TRP A 313 9.21 14.15 24.47
CA TRP A 313 10.04 14.83 23.48
C TRP A 313 9.75 16.34 23.52
N GLU A 314 10.80 17.14 23.63
CA GLU A 314 10.72 18.61 23.64
C GLU A 314 11.39 19.23 22.42
N ASN A 315 12.17 18.43 21.68
CA ASN A 315 12.81 18.89 20.45
C ASN A 315 11.83 18.88 19.28
N LEU A 316 11.66 20.02 18.60
CA LEU A 316 10.72 20.19 17.52
C LEU A 316 10.96 19.23 16.34
N TYR A 317 12.22 18.90 16.01
CA TYR A 317 12.54 17.97 14.93
C TYR A 317 12.08 16.55 15.26
N ASP A 318 12.26 16.12 16.52
CA ASP A 318 11.80 14.81 16.98
C ASP A 318 10.26 14.75 16.99
N ILE A 319 9.61 15.81 17.46
CA ILE A 319 8.15 15.94 17.46
C ILE A 319 7.63 15.83 16.02
N VAL A 320 8.17 16.61 15.07
CA VAL A 320 7.78 16.55 13.65
C VAL A 320 7.99 15.15 13.08
N LYS A 321 9.11 14.50 13.39
CA LYS A 321 9.41 13.14 12.92
C LYS A 321 8.36 12.14 13.39
N ILE A 322 8.00 12.19 14.68
CA ILE A 322 7.01 11.27 15.27
C ILE A 322 5.61 11.57 14.72
N LEU A 323 5.24 12.84 14.59
CA LEU A 323 3.96 13.23 14.01
C LEU A 323 3.82 12.78 12.54
N ASN A 324 4.90 12.79 11.76
CA ASN A 324 4.91 12.21 10.41
C ASN A 324 4.72 10.69 10.43
N MET A 325 5.26 9.99 11.43
CA MET A 325 5.01 8.55 11.61
C MET A 325 3.54 8.30 11.97
N ILE A 326 2.97 9.08 12.89
CA ILE A 326 1.56 8.99 13.28
C ILE A 326 0.65 9.30 12.09
N GLY A 327 0.93 10.35 11.34
CA GLY A 327 0.15 10.76 10.16
C GLY A 327 0.09 9.72 9.05
N SER A 328 1.03 8.78 9.02
CA SER A 328 1.05 7.65 8.08
C SER A 328 0.20 6.45 8.54
N ILE A 329 -0.43 6.50 9.72
CA ILE A 329 -1.14 5.38 10.34
C ILE A 329 -2.60 5.74 10.52
N SER A 330 -3.49 5.07 9.81
CA SER A 330 -4.94 5.33 9.86
C SER A 330 -5.56 5.12 11.26
N ALA A 331 -4.95 4.26 12.07
CA ALA A 331 -5.40 3.99 13.43
C ALA A 331 -5.24 5.18 14.38
N LEU A 332 -4.24 6.04 14.13
CA LEU A 332 -3.78 7.08 15.05
C LEU A 332 -3.79 8.48 14.48
N ASN A 333 -3.93 8.63 13.19
CA ASN A 333 -3.81 9.93 12.53
C ASN A 333 -4.96 10.89 12.84
N HIS A 334 -6.03 10.44 13.49
CA HIS A 334 -7.11 11.31 13.91
C HIS A 334 -6.72 12.12 15.14
N MET A 335 -6.78 13.42 15.01
CA MET A 335 -6.50 14.37 16.07
C MET A 335 -7.77 14.72 16.83
N TYR A 336 -7.71 14.70 18.14
CA TYR A 336 -8.78 15.14 19.03
C TYR A 336 -8.38 16.47 19.67
N TYR A 337 -9.22 17.48 19.52
CA TYR A 337 -8.99 18.84 20.03
C TYR A 337 -9.80 19.11 21.31
N PRO A 338 -9.29 19.96 22.22
CA PRO A 338 -10.02 20.36 23.43
C PRO A 338 -11.35 21.05 23.13
N SER A 339 -11.36 21.88 22.09
CA SER A 339 -12.53 22.65 21.69
C SER A 339 -13.60 21.86 20.95
N GLY A 340 -13.37 20.59 20.70
CA GLY A 340 -14.28 19.74 19.95
C GLY A 340 -13.89 19.59 18.48
N GLY A 341 -14.36 18.52 17.88
CA GLY A 341 -14.02 18.15 16.52
C GLY A 341 -12.75 17.30 16.44
N GLY A 342 -12.48 16.80 15.26
CA GLY A 342 -11.29 16.04 14.98
C GLY A 342 -11.01 16.07 13.48
N MET A 343 -9.76 15.93 13.13
CA MET A 343 -9.26 15.94 11.75
C MET A 343 -8.17 14.92 11.61
N ASP A 344 -7.94 14.46 10.40
CA ASP A 344 -6.92 13.47 10.13
C ASP A 344 -5.59 14.16 9.80
N LEU A 345 -4.59 13.91 10.63
CA LEU A 345 -3.21 14.33 10.35
C LEU A 345 -2.67 13.55 9.15
N ARG A 346 -2.05 14.28 8.22
CA ARG A 346 -1.33 13.71 7.06
C ARG A 346 0.18 13.78 7.23
N GLY A 347 0.65 14.70 8.03
CA GLY A 347 2.05 14.92 8.30
C GLY A 347 2.27 16.20 9.08
N ALA A 348 3.51 16.48 9.37
CA ALA A 348 3.93 17.69 10.08
C ALA A 348 5.22 18.24 9.48
N LYS A 349 5.41 19.55 9.59
CA LYS A 349 6.66 20.23 9.26
C LYS A 349 6.88 21.39 10.21
N LEU A 350 8.11 21.90 10.27
CA LEU A 350 8.39 23.12 11.01
C LEU A 350 7.61 24.28 10.40
N GLY A 351 7.02 25.10 11.24
CA GLY A 351 6.36 26.34 10.84
C GLY A 351 7.35 27.42 10.46
N LEU A 352 6.84 28.46 9.78
CA LEU A 352 7.62 29.66 9.47
C LEU A 352 7.73 30.59 10.69
N GLU A 353 6.72 30.60 11.55
CA GLU A 353 6.78 31.29 12.83
C GLU A 353 7.75 30.57 13.78
N PRO A 354 8.52 31.29 14.61
CA PRO A 354 9.45 30.66 15.55
C PRO A 354 8.74 29.68 16.49
N GLU A 355 9.39 28.56 16.78
CA GLU A 355 8.93 27.52 17.72
C GLU A 355 7.57 26.89 17.35
N THR A 356 7.16 26.96 16.07
CA THR A 356 5.89 26.41 15.62
C THR A 356 6.04 25.17 14.74
N ILE A 357 4.96 24.39 14.67
CA ILE A 357 4.80 23.25 13.78
C ILE A 357 3.49 23.43 13.00
N GLU A 358 3.56 23.18 11.71
CA GLU A 358 2.39 23.03 10.85
C GLU A 358 1.97 21.57 10.82
N LEU A 359 0.74 21.28 11.24
CA LEU A 359 0.08 20.00 11.09
C LEU A 359 -0.66 20.00 9.77
N LEU A 360 -0.28 19.13 8.85
CA LEU A 360 -0.87 19.02 7.51
C LEU A 360 -2.13 18.16 7.58
N ILE A 361 -3.25 18.70 7.13
CA ILE A 361 -4.57 18.09 7.24
C ILE A 361 -5.07 17.72 5.83
N ASP A 362 -6.07 16.85 5.74
CA ASP A 362 -6.85 16.66 4.52
C ASP A 362 -7.45 17.99 4.05
N ASP A 363 -7.65 18.14 2.74
CA ASP A 363 -8.22 19.31 2.07
C ASP A 363 -7.30 20.53 1.97
N GLY A 364 -6.00 20.36 2.23
CA GLY A 364 -4.98 21.37 1.90
C GLY A 364 -4.88 22.52 2.87
N TYR A 365 -5.46 22.42 4.05
CA TYR A 365 -5.27 23.40 5.09
C TYR A 365 -4.35 22.91 6.23
N VAL A 366 -3.90 23.83 7.02
CA VAL A 366 -2.85 23.65 8.02
C VAL A 366 -3.35 24.07 9.39
N GLU A 367 -3.09 23.26 10.39
CA GLU A 367 -3.21 23.63 11.78
C GLU A 367 -1.84 24.10 12.29
N LEU A 368 -1.68 25.36 12.63
CA LEU A 368 -0.45 25.92 13.19
C LEU A 368 -0.52 25.89 14.72
N ILE A 369 0.43 25.20 15.33
CA ILE A 369 0.54 25.07 16.79
C ILE A 369 1.93 25.48 17.27
N LYS A 370 2.03 25.91 18.52
CA LYS A 370 3.29 26.08 19.24
C LYS A 370 3.45 24.91 20.23
N PRO A 371 4.12 23.81 19.85
CA PRO A 371 4.22 22.64 20.70
C PRO A 371 5.22 22.89 21.82
N LYS A 372 4.81 22.58 23.04
CA LYS A 372 5.67 22.57 24.23
C LYS A 372 6.41 21.25 24.35
N ARG A 373 5.68 20.16 24.19
CA ARG A 373 6.22 18.79 24.23
C ARG A 373 5.25 17.80 23.62
N LEU A 374 5.79 16.69 23.13
CA LEU A 374 5.03 15.49 22.77
C LEU A 374 5.23 14.44 23.84
N ILE A 375 4.16 13.85 24.32
CA ILE A 375 4.18 12.82 25.37
C ILE A 375 3.60 11.54 24.80
N PHE A 376 4.31 10.41 24.97
CA PHE A 376 3.77 9.07 24.82
C PHE A 376 3.52 8.45 26.17
N GLU A 377 2.38 7.79 26.35
CA GLU A 377 2.05 7.06 27.55
C GLU A 377 1.55 5.66 27.25
N SER A 378 2.10 4.66 27.95
CA SER A 378 1.79 3.25 27.81
C SER A 378 1.15 2.70 29.08
N PHE A 379 0.21 1.77 28.91
CA PHE A 379 -0.55 1.10 29.96
C PHE A 379 -0.32 -0.42 29.97
N ASP A 380 0.83 -0.87 29.54
CA ASP A 380 1.42 -2.23 29.66
C ASP A 380 0.64 -3.42 29.07
N SER A 381 -0.67 -3.44 29.04
CA SER A 381 -1.43 -4.64 28.74
C SER A 381 -1.81 -4.77 27.27
N ASP A 382 -2.20 -3.67 26.61
CA ASP A 382 -2.62 -3.66 25.22
C ASP A 382 -2.33 -2.30 24.59
N ALA A 383 -1.75 -2.36 23.41
CA ALA A 383 -1.46 -1.18 22.60
C ALA A 383 -2.67 -0.26 22.40
N GLN A 384 -3.88 -0.79 22.49
CA GLN A 384 -5.11 -0.01 22.28
C GLN A 384 -5.30 1.17 23.24
N TRP A 385 -4.73 1.11 24.45
CA TRP A 385 -4.87 2.16 25.48
C TRP A 385 -3.73 3.17 25.47
N ASN A 386 -2.67 2.91 24.71
CA ASN A 386 -1.55 3.83 24.60
C ASN A 386 -1.96 5.05 23.77
N TYR A 387 -1.41 6.21 24.06
CA TYR A 387 -1.70 7.43 23.33
C TYR A 387 -0.49 8.35 23.21
N PHE A 388 -0.58 9.28 22.25
CA PHE A 388 0.30 10.43 22.14
C PHE A 388 -0.50 11.70 22.41
N ARG A 389 0.14 12.67 23.06
CA ARG A 389 -0.42 13.97 23.34
C ARG A 389 0.61 15.06 23.09
N VAL A 390 0.27 16.02 22.25
CA VAL A 390 1.05 17.26 22.06
C VAL A 390 0.47 18.29 23.01
N GLU A 391 1.25 18.73 23.97
CA GLU A 391 0.92 19.91 24.77
C GLU A 391 1.42 21.15 24.04
N THR A 392 0.62 22.20 23.99
CA THR A 392 0.91 23.42 23.24
C THR A 392 0.96 24.64 24.16
N ASP A 393 1.81 25.60 23.81
CA ASP A 393 1.77 26.95 24.36
C ASP A 393 0.85 27.85 23.53
N GLU A 394 0.49 28.99 24.10
CA GLU A 394 -0.30 30.00 23.39
C GLU A 394 0.51 30.63 22.25
N LEU A 395 -0.18 30.88 21.12
CA LEU A 395 0.34 31.72 20.04
C LEU A 395 -0.19 33.15 20.20
N GLU A 396 0.68 34.12 19.95
CA GLU A 396 0.26 35.51 19.92
C GLU A 396 -0.81 35.70 18.82
N PRO A 397 -1.98 36.28 19.12
CA PRO A 397 -3.00 36.55 18.13
C PRO A 397 -2.50 37.52 17.07
N THR A 398 -2.90 37.32 15.80
CA THR A 398 -2.55 38.20 14.70
C THR A 398 -3.25 39.58 14.81
N GLY A 399 -4.29 39.67 15.64
CA GLY A 399 -5.16 40.86 15.72
C GLY A 399 -6.17 40.98 14.58
N ILE A 400 -6.16 40.05 13.64
CA ILE A 400 -7.16 39.97 12.57
C ILE A 400 -8.46 39.42 13.20
N ARG A 401 -9.56 40.15 13.01
CA ARG A 401 -10.86 39.87 13.64
C ARG A 401 -11.44 38.52 13.19
N ASN A 402 -11.01 37.45 13.78
CA ASN A 402 -11.68 36.13 13.60
C ASN A 402 -11.20 35.08 14.58
N VAL A 403 -11.22 35.36 15.86
CA VAL A 403 -11.00 34.34 16.88
C VAL A 403 -12.29 33.54 17.03
N PHE A 404 -12.31 32.33 16.50
CA PHE A 404 -13.38 31.38 16.74
C PHE A 404 -12.95 30.40 17.81
N ARG A 405 -13.44 30.56 19.07
CA ARG A 405 -13.03 29.80 20.24
C ARG A 405 -11.53 29.95 20.54
N ASP A 406 -10.71 28.95 20.26
CA ASP A 406 -9.33 28.84 20.65
C ASP A 406 -8.36 29.02 19.46
N ARG A 407 -8.88 29.36 18.27
CA ARG A 407 -8.10 29.47 17.04
C ARG A 407 -8.52 30.64 16.17
N GLU A 408 -7.59 31.14 15.36
CA GLU A 408 -7.81 32.08 14.27
C GLU A 408 -7.85 31.31 12.95
N GLU A 409 -8.92 31.47 12.18
CA GLU A 409 -9.05 30.92 10.82
C GLU A 409 -8.64 31.99 9.80
N LEU A 410 -7.49 31.82 9.18
CA LEU A 410 -6.84 32.80 8.33
C LEU A 410 -6.50 32.21 6.97
N ILE A 411 -6.37 33.08 5.97
CA ILE A 411 -5.75 32.74 4.69
C ILE A 411 -4.35 33.32 4.66
N GLU A 412 -3.35 32.48 4.48
CA GLU A 412 -1.99 32.89 4.21
C GLU A 412 -1.86 33.13 2.70
N VAL A 413 -1.78 34.39 2.30
CA VAL A 413 -1.65 34.80 0.90
C VAL A 413 -0.21 34.81 0.42
N GLU A 414 0.71 35.12 1.32
CA GLU A 414 2.17 35.04 1.19
C GLU A 414 2.75 34.53 2.51
N PRO A 415 3.98 34.04 2.58
CA PRO A 415 4.59 33.59 3.82
C PRO A 415 4.46 34.61 4.96
N LEU A 416 3.80 34.22 6.05
CA LEU A 416 3.51 35.04 7.25
C LEU A 416 2.61 36.26 6.99
N ASN A 417 2.02 36.37 5.83
CA ASN A 417 1.06 37.42 5.49
C ASN A 417 -0.37 36.86 5.50
N TYR A 418 -1.12 37.18 6.51
CA TYR A 418 -2.44 36.62 6.76
C TYR A 418 -3.54 37.63 6.51
N ILE A 419 -4.66 37.17 5.97
CA ILE A 419 -5.92 37.89 5.90
C ILE A 419 -7.03 37.08 6.58
N SER A 420 -8.11 37.72 6.96
CA SER A 420 -9.28 37.04 7.50
C SER A 420 -9.88 36.10 6.44
N ARG A 421 -10.25 34.89 6.85
CA ARG A 421 -11.03 33.99 5.98
C ARG A 421 -12.33 34.63 5.53
N TYR A 422 -12.98 35.43 6.40
CA TYR A 422 -14.20 36.16 6.07
C TYR A 422 -13.99 37.14 4.92
N ASP A 423 -12.89 37.94 4.97
CA ASP A 423 -12.58 38.93 3.91
C ASP A 423 -12.19 38.22 2.60
N TRP A 424 -11.54 37.05 2.68
CA TRP A 424 -11.23 36.22 1.52
C TRP A 424 -12.47 35.62 0.84
N ASP A 425 -13.42 35.13 1.62
CA ASP A 425 -14.65 34.50 1.13
C ASP A 425 -15.68 35.59 0.67
N SER A 426 -15.56 36.83 1.15
CA SER A 426 -16.37 37.95 0.71
C SER A 426 -15.77 38.60 -0.54
N ASP A 427 -16.60 39.27 -1.34
CA ASP A 427 -16.14 40.06 -2.49
C ASP A 427 -15.31 41.30 -2.11
N SER A 428 -15.00 41.49 -0.84
CA SER A 428 -14.20 42.58 -0.30
C SER A 428 -12.69 42.46 -0.52
N TYR A 429 -12.20 41.30 -0.95
CA TYR A 429 -10.79 41.13 -1.28
C TYR A 429 -10.50 41.71 -2.68
N GLU A 430 -9.87 42.87 -2.73
CA GLU A 430 -9.56 43.62 -3.99
C GLU A 430 -8.27 43.12 -4.68
N GLY A 431 -7.55 42.13 -4.16
CA GLY A 431 -6.29 41.58 -4.71
C GLY A 431 -6.47 40.43 -5.68
N GLU A 432 -5.44 40.15 -6.51
CA GLU A 432 -5.33 38.87 -7.21
C GLU A 432 -5.25 37.74 -6.17
N ARG A 433 -6.06 36.69 -6.32
CA ARG A 433 -6.04 35.52 -5.45
C ARG A 433 -4.87 34.62 -5.84
N PRO A 434 -3.76 34.58 -5.07
CA PRO A 434 -2.63 33.74 -5.41
C PRO A 434 -3.02 32.26 -5.38
N SER A 435 -2.54 31.47 -6.35
CA SER A 435 -2.73 30.01 -6.36
C SER A 435 -2.01 29.31 -5.20
N THR A 436 -1.11 30.01 -4.52
CA THR A 436 -0.36 29.56 -3.34
C THR A 436 -1.06 29.84 -2.02
N ALA A 437 -2.17 30.60 -2.05
CA ALA A 437 -2.93 30.91 -0.84
C ALA A 437 -3.47 29.63 -0.19
N ARG A 438 -3.36 29.54 1.13
CA ARG A 438 -3.78 28.36 1.90
C ARG A 438 -4.51 28.75 3.17
N LEU A 439 -5.46 27.93 3.59
CA LEU A 439 -6.14 28.06 4.86
C LEU A 439 -5.21 27.67 6.01
N VAL A 440 -5.05 28.54 6.98
CA VAL A 440 -4.24 28.31 8.18
C VAL A 440 -5.10 28.55 9.42
N ASN A 441 -5.25 27.53 10.24
CA ASN A 441 -5.84 27.64 11.55
C ASN A 441 -4.73 27.79 12.59
N ARG A 442 -4.63 28.97 13.23
CA ARG A 442 -3.64 29.25 14.27
C ARG A 442 -4.25 29.01 15.66
N TYR A 443 -3.67 28.11 16.42
CA TYR A 443 -4.04 27.85 17.81
C TYR A 443 -3.48 28.92 18.73
N VAL A 444 -4.29 29.91 19.07
CA VAL A 444 -3.92 31.05 19.92
C VAL A 444 -4.05 30.76 21.42
N ARG A 445 -4.77 29.72 21.79
CA ARG A 445 -4.80 29.26 23.17
C ARG A 445 -4.07 27.92 23.29
N GLY A 446 -3.14 27.85 24.22
CA GLY A 446 -2.41 26.63 24.53
C GLY A 446 -3.33 25.59 25.15
N ASP A 447 -3.25 24.36 24.66
CA ASP A 447 -3.90 23.20 25.23
C ASP A 447 -3.19 21.93 24.74
N PHE A 448 -3.90 20.90 24.32
CA PHE A 448 -3.26 19.72 23.77
C PHE A 448 -4.02 19.15 22.57
N VAL A 449 -3.31 18.40 21.75
CA VAL A 449 -3.85 17.57 20.69
C VAL A 449 -3.57 16.11 21.03
N LEU A 450 -4.61 15.28 21.01
CA LEU A 450 -4.52 13.88 21.38
C LEU A 450 -4.54 13.01 20.12
N PHE A 451 -3.63 12.04 20.07
CA PHE A 451 -3.61 10.96 19.11
C PHE A 451 -3.76 9.62 19.83
N ALA A 452 -4.88 8.96 19.58
CA ALA A 452 -5.19 7.70 20.20
C ALA A 452 -6.03 6.83 19.28
N LYS A 453 -6.12 5.53 19.57
CA LYS A 453 -6.92 4.61 18.77
C LYS A 453 -8.37 5.11 18.70
N ARG A 454 -8.91 5.26 17.50
CA ARG A 454 -10.27 5.79 17.27
C ARG A 454 -11.36 5.04 18.06
N SER A 455 -11.25 3.72 18.12
CA SER A 455 -12.22 2.87 18.82
C SER A 455 -12.34 3.15 20.33
N ILE A 456 -11.39 3.84 20.93
CA ILE A 456 -11.40 4.18 22.36
C ILE A 456 -12.14 5.49 22.64
N TYR A 457 -12.04 6.44 21.71
CA TYR A 457 -12.40 7.83 21.94
C TYR A 457 -13.61 8.30 21.13
N ASN A 458 -13.97 7.61 20.06
CA ASN A 458 -15.10 8.00 19.23
C ASN A 458 -15.70 6.79 18.52
N HIS A 459 -16.85 6.37 18.95
CA HIS A 459 -17.59 5.24 18.38
C HIS A 459 -18.69 5.66 17.41
N SER A 460 -19.08 6.93 17.39
CA SER A 460 -20.07 7.41 16.44
C SER A 460 -19.49 8.53 15.59
N SER A 461 -19.67 8.44 14.29
CA SER A 461 -19.27 9.45 13.31
C SER A 461 -19.93 10.82 13.50
N SER A 462 -20.87 10.96 14.42
CA SER A 462 -21.70 12.15 14.59
C SER A 462 -21.58 12.84 15.95
N THR A 463 -20.99 12.21 16.96
CA THR A 463 -20.89 12.80 18.30
C THR A 463 -19.45 12.81 18.78
N TYR A 464 -18.83 13.94 18.56
CA TYR A 464 -17.58 14.27 19.22
C TYR A 464 -17.85 14.43 20.72
N ASP A 465 -17.09 13.69 21.53
CA ASP A 465 -17.11 13.84 22.97
C ASP A 465 -15.90 14.64 23.46
N GLY A 466 -16.11 15.94 23.62
CA GLY A 466 -15.08 16.88 24.10
C GLY A 466 -14.63 16.66 25.55
N ARG A 467 -15.19 15.69 26.27
CA ARG A 467 -14.89 15.46 27.70
C ARG A 467 -13.43 15.13 27.97
N HIS A 468 -12.81 14.36 27.08
CA HIS A 468 -11.42 13.94 27.28
C HIS A 468 -10.45 15.09 27.12
N ASN A 469 -10.83 16.09 26.35
CA ASN A 469 -10.03 17.25 26.07
C ASN A 469 -10.16 18.35 27.13
N GLN A 470 -11.12 18.23 28.02
CA GLN A 470 -11.30 19.13 29.18
C GLN A 470 -10.50 18.66 30.40
N LEU A 471 -9.95 17.43 30.35
CA LEU A 471 -9.10 16.90 31.40
C LEU A 471 -7.67 17.41 31.22
N ASN A 472 -7.03 17.80 32.31
CA ASN A 472 -5.59 18.03 32.29
C ASN A 472 -4.83 16.71 32.10
N ALA A 473 -3.49 16.78 31.96
CA ALA A 473 -2.65 15.63 31.66
C ALA A 473 -2.79 14.48 32.64
N ASP A 474 -2.84 14.80 33.93
CA ASP A 474 -2.86 13.81 35.00
C ASP A 474 -4.27 13.20 35.15
N GLU A 475 -5.31 14.02 35.05
CA GLU A 475 -6.70 13.58 35.02
C GLU A 475 -6.99 12.66 33.82
N PHE A 476 -6.43 12.98 32.66
CA PHE A 476 -6.57 12.15 31.48
C PHE A 476 -5.88 10.80 31.66
N ARG A 477 -4.66 10.80 32.22
CA ARG A 477 -3.94 9.56 32.52
C ARG A 477 -4.69 8.70 33.51
N GLU A 478 -5.21 9.28 34.58
CA GLU A 478 -6.02 8.57 35.58
C GLU A 478 -7.28 7.97 34.95
N TYR A 479 -7.97 8.74 34.10
CA TYR A 479 -9.13 8.25 33.35
C TYR A 479 -8.79 7.01 32.53
N ILE A 480 -7.70 7.02 31.78
CA ILE A 480 -7.28 5.86 30.97
C ILE A 480 -6.90 4.69 31.88
N SER A 481 -6.16 4.91 32.97
CA SER A 481 -5.81 3.85 33.93
C SER A 481 -7.06 3.12 34.45
N GLN A 482 -8.09 3.85 34.84
CA GLN A 482 -9.36 3.26 35.26
C GLN A 482 -10.03 2.43 34.16
N LYS A 483 -9.97 2.89 32.89
CA LYS A 483 -10.50 2.13 31.74
C LYS A 483 -9.72 0.84 31.53
N VAL A 484 -8.39 0.85 31.64
CA VAL A 484 -7.55 -0.35 31.52
C VAL A 484 -7.90 -1.36 32.60
N GLU A 485 -8.01 -0.94 33.86
CA GLU A 485 -8.37 -1.81 34.99
C GLU A 485 -9.72 -2.48 34.78
N ILE A 486 -10.72 -1.74 34.29
CA ILE A 486 -12.04 -2.28 33.97
C ILE A 486 -11.96 -3.28 32.81
N ALA A 487 -11.21 -2.94 31.74
CA ALA A 487 -11.04 -3.83 30.59
C ALA A 487 -10.38 -5.16 31.00
N GLU A 488 -9.32 -5.10 31.83
CA GLU A 488 -8.64 -6.28 32.32
C GLU A 488 -9.55 -7.15 33.23
N ALA A 489 -10.39 -6.52 34.03
CA ALA A 489 -11.35 -7.23 34.86
C ALA A 489 -12.39 -7.96 33.99
N LEU A 490 -12.92 -7.31 32.94
CA LEU A 490 -13.86 -7.90 32.00
C LEU A 490 -13.24 -9.05 31.20
N LEU A 491 -11.97 -8.91 30.75
CA LEU A 491 -11.25 -9.96 30.03
C LEU A 491 -10.99 -11.20 30.90
N ARG A 492 -10.85 -11.03 32.21
CA ARG A 492 -10.70 -12.14 33.16
C ARG A 492 -12.01 -12.82 33.54
N ASP A 493 -13.14 -12.23 33.22
CA ASP A 493 -14.48 -12.78 33.52
C ASP A 493 -14.81 -13.94 32.58
N LYS A 494 -14.68 -15.17 33.10
CA LYS A 494 -14.97 -16.41 32.34
C LYS A 494 -16.43 -16.51 31.90
N GLY A 495 -17.35 -15.87 32.60
CA GLY A 495 -18.76 -15.82 32.23
C GLY A 495 -19.01 -14.99 30.99
N LEU A 496 -18.35 -13.82 30.89
CA LEU A 496 -18.42 -12.97 29.71
C LEU A 496 -17.72 -13.59 28.50
N ALA A 497 -16.59 -14.26 28.68
CA ALA A 497 -15.92 -14.98 27.61
C ALA A 497 -16.80 -16.09 27.01
N LYS A 498 -17.47 -16.87 27.88
CA LYS A 498 -18.42 -17.90 27.45
C LYS A 498 -19.64 -17.31 26.73
N LEU A 499 -20.17 -16.19 27.21
CA LEU A 499 -21.29 -15.50 26.57
C LEU A 499 -20.90 -14.95 25.19
N ALA A 500 -19.70 -14.43 25.05
CA ALA A 500 -19.16 -13.96 23.76
C ALA A 500 -19.08 -15.12 22.75
N GLU A 501 -18.57 -16.28 23.17
CA GLU A 501 -18.50 -17.50 22.36
C GLU A 501 -19.90 -17.99 21.95
N GLU A 502 -20.84 -18.06 22.90
CA GLU A 502 -22.25 -18.48 22.64
C GLU A 502 -22.96 -17.54 21.66
N LYS A 503 -22.64 -16.24 21.66
CA LYS A 503 -23.22 -15.23 20.75
C LYS A 503 -22.43 -15.07 19.45
N GLY A 504 -21.26 -15.70 19.30
CA GLY A 504 -20.41 -15.55 18.13
C GLY A 504 -19.84 -14.13 17.97
N ILE A 505 -19.63 -13.41 19.07
CA ILE A 505 -19.01 -12.06 19.09
C ILE A 505 -17.64 -12.12 19.74
N THR A 506 -16.78 -11.14 19.45
CA THR A 506 -15.44 -11.07 20.04
C THR A 506 -15.46 -10.46 21.44
N MET A 507 -14.41 -10.71 22.26
CA MET A 507 -14.23 -9.98 23.52
C MET A 507 -14.05 -8.48 23.32
N ASN A 508 -13.52 -8.06 22.18
CA ASN A 508 -13.47 -6.63 21.82
C ASN A 508 -14.86 -6.04 21.63
N ASP A 509 -15.80 -6.78 21.02
CA ASP A 509 -17.19 -6.33 20.91
C ASP A 509 -17.85 -6.21 22.29
N VAL A 510 -17.54 -7.14 23.22
CA VAL A 510 -18.02 -7.06 24.62
C VAL A 510 -17.48 -5.82 25.31
N LEU A 511 -16.18 -5.54 25.17
CA LEU A 511 -15.53 -4.36 25.75
C LEU A 511 -16.10 -3.07 25.16
N ASN A 512 -16.23 -2.99 23.85
CA ASN A 512 -16.77 -1.82 23.16
C ASN A 512 -18.20 -1.55 23.62
N ASN A 513 -19.07 -2.55 23.61
CA ASN A 513 -20.46 -2.41 24.09
C ASN A 513 -20.55 -1.99 25.55
N TYR A 514 -19.66 -2.52 26.42
CA TYR A 514 -19.61 -2.14 27.83
C TYR A 514 -19.20 -0.67 28.00
N PHE A 515 -18.16 -0.24 27.31
CA PHE A 515 -17.66 1.13 27.40
C PHE A 515 -18.63 2.13 26.76
N GLU A 516 -19.27 1.80 25.65
CA GLU A 516 -20.32 2.63 25.06
C GLU A 516 -21.47 2.86 26.04
N LYS A 517 -21.98 1.80 26.62
CA LYS A 517 -23.13 1.90 27.55
C LYS A 517 -22.78 2.72 28.80
N ASN A 518 -21.66 2.42 29.45
CA ASN A 518 -21.23 3.14 30.65
C ASN A 518 -20.73 4.55 30.36
N PHE A 519 -20.23 4.78 29.16
CA PHE A 519 -19.83 6.10 28.69
C PHE A 519 -21.01 7.08 28.64
N TYR A 520 -22.19 6.66 28.18
CA TYR A 520 -23.42 7.46 28.19
C TYR A 520 -23.91 7.74 29.61
N GLU A 521 -23.85 6.75 30.50
CA GLU A 521 -24.30 6.90 31.89
C GLU A 521 -23.42 7.86 32.68
N ASP A 522 -22.11 7.78 32.51
CA ASP A 522 -21.13 8.70 33.11
C ASP A 522 -21.30 10.14 32.59
N HIS A 523 -21.67 10.30 31.31
CA HIS A 523 -21.93 11.60 30.70
C HIS A 523 -23.11 12.29 31.31
N LEU A 524 -24.23 11.59 31.41
CA LEU A 524 -25.43 12.11 32.02
C LEU A 524 -25.20 12.48 33.48
N ALA A 525 -24.41 11.69 34.22
CA ALA A 525 -24.10 11.97 35.61
C ALA A 525 -23.19 13.22 35.77
N ARG A 526 -22.26 13.47 34.87
CA ARG A 526 -21.40 14.68 34.90
C ARG A 526 -22.15 15.92 34.44
N PHE A 527 -23.01 15.80 33.43
CA PHE A 527 -23.87 16.90 32.97
C PHE A 527 -24.77 17.39 34.08
N ARG A 528 -25.43 16.46 34.81
CA ARG A 528 -26.24 16.75 35.99
C ARG A 528 -25.46 17.39 37.14
N ARG A 529 -24.19 17.05 37.35
CA ARG A 529 -23.30 17.68 38.35
C ARG A 529 -22.86 19.08 37.96
N GLN A 530 -22.73 19.36 36.66
CA GLN A 530 -22.41 20.69 36.16
C GLN A 530 -23.62 21.62 36.26
N GLU A 531 -24.80 21.15 35.90
CA GLU A 531 -26.07 21.89 36.11
C GLU A 531 -26.29 22.23 37.58
N GLN A 532 -26.04 21.28 38.51
CA GLN A 532 -26.13 21.51 39.95
C GLN A 532 -25.05 22.44 40.53
N LYS A 533 -24.00 22.78 39.82
CA LYS A 533 -22.98 23.76 40.23
C LYS A 533 -23.21 25.14 39.64
N MET A 534 -24.15 25.27 38.71
CA MET A 534 -24.51 26.55 38.09
C MET A 534 -25.80 27.16 38.72
N ASP A 535 -26.56 26.36 39.51
CA ASP A 535 -27.59 26.83 40.45
C ASP A 535 -26.95 27.09 41.83
#